data_54ccfe852b47dd82a7b7442b96931c96
#
_entry.id   54ccfe852b47dd82a7b7442b96931c96
#
_cell.length_a   1.000
_cell.length_b   1.000
_cell.length_c   1.000
_cell.angle_alpha   90.00
_cell.angle_beta   90.00
_cell.angle_gamma   90.00
#
_symmetry.space_group_name_H-M   'P 1'
#
loop_
_entity.id
_entity.type
_entity.pdbx_description
1 polymer ?
#
loop_
_entity_poly.entity_id
_entity_poly.type
_entity_poly.pdbx_seq_one_letter_code
_entity_poly.pdbx_strand_id
1 'polypeptide(L)'
;MGKFNIKKNYQGGLAQSLVELIIGMAIGGILIGISTGAIVLLLRSNYDTRTTQIAVSLAQDYLDNINAIVDSNWHNIYDLGGKGSSSQFHLAVSGATYAILPSSTSTMMEGKSFTRYFSVENVNRDGSGNIVETGGSEDPSTQKVAVTVNWEGNRTISKTQYLTRYRNISFIQTDWVGGPNQESFSTSSVNNKFSSSTNINYTASSGVIKIQGY
;
A
#
# COMPACT_ATOMS: atom_id res chain seq x y z
N MET A 1 92.30 11.67 -43.43
CA MET A 1 91.26 10.71 -42.85
C MET A 1 90.67 11.33 -41.57
N GLY A 2 89.62 12.13 -41.73
CA GLY A 2 89.03 12.91 -40.67
C GLY A 2 87.92 12.07 -40.01
N LYS A 3 88.02 11.85 -38.73
CA LYS A 3 86.92 11.20 -37.92
C LYS A 3 85.88 12.27 -37.57
N PHE A 4 84.72 12.12 -38.15
CA PHE A 4 83.52 12.90 -37.77
C PHE A 4 82.95 12.35 -36.46
N ASN A 5 83.05 13.14 -35.37
CA ASN A 5 82.56 12.77 -34.07
C ASN A 5 81.16 13.40 -33.91
N ILE A 6 80.11 12.62 -34.10
CA ILE A 6 78.71 13.04 -33.86
C ILE A 6 78.41 12.95 -32.36
N LYS A 7 78.47 14.09 -31.65
CA LYS A 7 77.95 14.18 -30.30
C LYS A 7 76.41 14.15 -30.41
N LYS A 8 75.81 13.02 -30.05
CA LYS A 8 74.39 12.90 -29.87
C LYS A 8 73.93 13.63 -28.57
N ASN A 9 73.28 14.78 -28.75
CA ASN A 9 72.68 15.51 -27.63
C ASN A 9 71.46 14.73 -27.07
N TYR A 10 71.64 14.09 -25.95
CA TYR A 10 70.56 13.35 -25.19
C TYR A 10 69.85 14.27 -24.19
N GLN A 11 69.80 15.58 -24.38
CA GLN A 11 69.19 16.47 -23.40
C GLN A 11 67.66 16.68 -23.56
N GLY A 12 67.02 16.14 -24.61
CA GLY A 12 65.60 16.35 -24.85
C GLY A 12 64.70 15.35 -24.13
N GLY A 13 65.21 14.17 -23.71
CA GLY A 13 64.36 13.08 -23.21
C GLY A 13 63.87 13.23 -21.79
N LEU A 14 64.58 13.89 -20.88
CA LEU A 14 64.22 13.99 -19.49
C LEU A 14 63.13 15.04 -19.21
N ALA A 15 63.15 16.16 -19.93
CA ALA A 15 62.12 17.21 -19.80
C ALA A 15 60.80 16.77 -20.40
N GLN A 16 60.81 15.99 -21.48
CA GLN A 16 59.61 15.43 -22.10
C GLN A 16 58.96 14.38 -21.23
N SER A 17 59.74 13.52 -20.57
CA SER A 17 59.27 12.54 -19.58
C SER A 17 58.61 13.18 -18.36
N LEU A 18 59.10 14.32 -17.87
CA LEU A 18 58.55 15.02 -16.71
C LEU A 18 57.20 15.67 -17.03
N VAL A 19 57.04 16.26 -18.19
CA VAL A 19 55.78 16.84 -18.66
C VAL A 19 54.71 15.74 -18.82
N GLU A 20 55.08 14.61 -19.41
CA GLU A 20 54.20 13.46 -19.59
C GLU A 20 53.71 12.90 -18.23
N LEU A 21 54.58 12.82 -17.23
CA LEU A 21 54.24 12.41 -15.87
C LEU A 21 53.24 13.38 -15.22
N ILE A 22 53.49 14.69 -15.35
CA ILE A 22 52.56 15.70 -14.78
C ILE A 22 51.21 15.64 -15.45
N ILE A 23 51.13 15.51 -16.76
CA ILE A 23 49.88 15.37 -17.51
C ILE A 23 49.17 14.07 -17.08
N GLY A 24 49.88 12.97 -16.99
CA GLY A 24 49.33 11.68 -16.53
C GLY A 24 48.75 11.77 -15.13
N MET A 25 49.46 12.42 -14.20
CA MET A 25 48.96 12.65 -12.84
C MET A 25 47.72 13.57 -12.83
N ALA A 26 47.71 14.62 -13.63
CA ALA A 26 46.56 15.54 -13.72
C ALA A 26 45.30 14.81 -14.26
N ILE A 27 45.43 14.06 -15.34
CA ILE A 27 44.35 13.27 -15.92
C ILE A 27 43.89 12.20 -14.93
N GLY A 28 44.80 11.47 -14.30
CA GLY A 28 44.52 10.48 -13.29
C GLY A 28 43.76 11.06 -12.08
N GLY A 29 44.17 12.23 -11.61
CA GLY A 29 43.50 12.96 -10.53
C GLY A 29 42.04 13.34 -10.88
N ILE A 30 41.81 13.84 -12.09
CA ILE A 30 40.47 14.18 -12.59
C ILE A 30 39.59 12.92 -12.67
N LEU A 31 40.10 11.82 -13.22
CA LEU A 31 39.36 10.57 -13.35
C LEU A 31 38.97 10.00 -11.98
N ILE A 32 39.89 10.03 -11.02
CA ILE A 32 39.61 9.59 -9.65
C ILE A 32 38.54 10.48 -9.01
N GLY A 33 38.63 11.81 -9.18
CA GLY A 33 37.65 12.75 -8.66
C GLY A 33 36.23 12.51 -9.20
N ILE A 34 36.11 12.32 -10.51
CA ILE A 34 34.81 12.02 -11.16
C ILE A 34 34.28 10.68 -10.69
N SER A 35 35.13 9.64 -10.61
CA SER A 35 34.71 8.30 -10.15
C SER A 35 34.22 8.32 -8.72
N THR A 36 34.90 9.03 -7.83
CA THR A 36 34.47 9.16 -6.42
C THR A 36 33.15 9.88 -6.31
N GLY A 37 32.92 10.94 -7.07
CA GLY A 37 31.66 11.66 -7.13
C GLY A 37 30.50 10.76 -7.60
N ALA A 38 30.74 9.94 -8.63
CA ALA A 38 29.76 8.99 -9.15
C ALA A 38 29.38 7.92 -8.10
N ILE A 39 30.37 7.39 -7.37
CA ILE A 39 30.13 6.41 -6.29
C ILE A 39 29.25 7.01 -5.19
N VAL A 40 29.52 8.22 -4.75
CA VAL A 40 28.71 8.90 -3.71
C VAL A 40 27.27 9.10 -4.17
N LEU A 41 27.06 9.50 -5.43
CA LEU A 41 25.73 9.63 -6.02
C LEU A 41 24.99 8.28 -6.07
N LEU A 42 25.65 7.22 -6.50
CA LEU A 42 25.07 5.87 -6.53
C LEU A 42 24.68 5.38 -5.13
N LEU A 43 25.52 5.59 -4.13
CA LEU A 43 25.22 5.21 -2.75
C LEU A 43 23.99 5.97 -2.21
N ARG A 44 23.88 7.26 -2.45
CA ARG A 44 22.71 8.06 -2.07
C ARG A 44 21.44 7.57 -2.79
N SER A 45 21.53 7.33 -4.08
CA SER A 45 20.40 6.83 -4.88
C SER A 45 19.93 5.45 -4.38
N ASN A 46 20.86 4.56 -4.10
CA ASN A 46 20.52 3.23 -3.53
C ASN A 46 19.85 3.34 -2.17
N TYR A 47 20.33 4.24 -1.31
CA TYR A 47 19.73 4.48 0.00
C TYR A 47 18.31 5.03 -0.12
N ASP A 48 18.08 6.00 -1.00
CA ASP A 48 16.75 6.56 -1.25
C ASP A 48 15.79 5.52 -1.84
N THR A 49 16.27 4.72 -2.78
CA THR A 49 15.51 3.63 -3.39
C THR A 49 15.10 2.59 -2.34
N ARG A 50 16.02 2.18 -1.47
CA ARG A 50 15.74 1.23 -0.39
C ARG A 50 14.70 1.76 0.58
N THR A 51 14.80 3.02 0.99
CA THR A 51 13.82 3.67 1.87
C THR A 51 12.43 3.73 1.24
N THR A 52 12.37 4.03 -0.06
CA THR A 52 11.11 4.03 -0.82
C THR A 52 10.52 2.62 -0.93
N GLN A 53 11.34 1.60 -1.15
CA GLN A 53 10.88 0.21 -1.17
C GLN A 53 10.28 -0.23 0.17
N ILE A 54 10.90 0.17 1.30
CA ILE A 54 10.34 -0.07 2.63
C ILE A 54 8.97 0.61 2.77
N ALA A 55 8.84 1.87 2.36
CA ALA A 55 7.56 2.57 2.42
C ALA A 55 6.47 1.91 1.55
N VAL A 56 6.83 1.44 0.34
CA VAL A 56 5.91 0.69 -0.54
C VAL A 56 5.48 -0.63 0.10
N SER A 57 6.42 -1.36 0.69
CA SER A 57 6.15 -2.62 1.39
C SER A 57 5.22 -2.40 2.58
N LEU A 58 5.47 -1.35 3.39
CA LEU A 58 4.61 -0.98 4.52
C LEU A 58 3.19 -0.60 4.07
N ALA A 59 3.07 0.10 2.94
CA ALA A 59 1.76 0.45 2.38
C ALA A 59 1.01 -0.80 1.88
N GLN A 60 1.73 -1.75 1.28
CA GLN A 60 1.13 -3.00 0.82
C GLN A 60 0.67 -3.88 1.98
N ASP A 61 1.54 -4.09 2.97
CA ASP A 61 1.22 -4.83 4.20
C ASP A 61 -0.03 -4.24 4.90
N TYR A 62 -0.14 -2.91 4.89
CA TYR A 62 -1.29 -2.23 5.47
C TYR A 62 -2.57 -2.49 4.69
N LEU A 63 -2.52 -2.47 3.34
CA LEU A 63 -3.65 -2.82 2.49
C LEU A 63 -4.09 -4.27 2.67
N ASP A 64 -3.13 -5.20 2.79
CA ASP A 64 -3.42 -6.62 2.96
C ASP A 64 -4.12 -6.87 4.31
N ASN A 65 -3.69 -6.17 5.37
CA ASN A 65 -4.35 -6.22 6.67
C ASN A 65 -5.77 -5.62 6.64
N ILE A 66 -5.96 -4.50 5.92
CA ILE A 66 -7.29 -3.90 5.71
C ILE A 66 -8.20 -4.87 4.95
N ASN A 67 -7.71 -5.51 3.89
CA ASN A 67 -8.45 -6.53 3.15
C ASN A 67 -8.91 -7.67 4.08
N ALA A 68 -8.03 -8.16 4.94
CA ALA A 68 -8.38 -9.22 5.89
C ALA A 68 -9.48 -8.79 6.88
N ILE A 69 -9.46 -7.53 7.35
CA ILE A 69 -10.50 -6.97 8.22
C ILE A 69 -11.83 -6.87 7.47
N VAL A 70 -11.81 -6.40 6.22
CA VAL A 70 -12.99 -6.26 5.37
C VAL A 70 -13.58 -7.62 5.04
N ASP A 71 -12.72 -8.61 4.71
CA ASP A 71 -13.14 -9.98 4.43
C ASP A 71 -13.76 -10.66 5.67
N SER A 72 -13.34 -10.28 6.88
CA SER A 72 -13.94 -10.80 8.12
C SER A 72 -15.29 -10.17 8.41
N ASN A 73 -15.45 -8.89 8.21
CA ASN A 73 -16.70 -8.15 8.37
C ASN A 73 -16.64 -6.82 7.62
N TRP A 74 -17.49 -6.66 6.59
CA TRP A 74 -17.63 -5.45 5.80
C TRP A 74 -17.94 -4.19 6.63
N HIS A 75 -18.76 -4.35 7.67
CA HIS A 75 -19.18 -3.25 8.53
C HIS A 75 -18.04 -2.60 9.30
N ASN A 76 -16.92 -3.31 9.47
CA ASN A 76 -15.71 -2.73 10.09
C ASN A 76 -15.16 -1.53 9.32
N ILE A 77 -15.41 -1.46 8.02
CA ILE A 77 -14.97 -0.33 7.19
C ILE A 77 -16.13 0.54 6.72
N TYR A 78 -17.28 -0.08 6.42
CA TYR A 78 -18.46 0.63 5.93
C TYR A 78 -19.04 1.57 6.97
N ASP A 79 -19.14 1.16 8.22
CA ASP A 79 -19.73 1.93 9.32
C ASP A 79 -18.75 2.89 10.02
N LEU A 80 -17.54 3.05 9.49
CA LEU A 80 -16.59 4.01 10.06
C LEU A 80 -17.15 5.43 10.01
N GLY A 81 -17.20 6.08 11.19
CA GLY A 81 -17.54 7.48 11.29
C GLY A 81 -16.39 8.38 10.79
N GLY A 82 -16.72 9.55 10.20
CA GLY A 82 -15.72 10.53 9.79
C GLY A 82 -14.93 10.11 8.54
N LYS A 83 -15.53 9.33 7.64
CA LYS A 83 -14.94 8.99 6.35
C LYS A 83 -14.73 10.24 5.47
N GLY A 84 -13.74 10.19 4.60
CA GLY A 84 -13.39 11.25 3.65
C GLY A 84 -11.92 11.17 3.25
N SER A 85 -11.54 11.88 2.19
CA SER A 85 -10.16 11.88 1.66
C SER A 85 -9.12 12.42 2.65
N SER A 86 -9.52 13.27 3.58
CA SER A 86 -8.66 13.83 4.65
C SER A 86 -8.71 13.05 5.95
N SER A 87 -9.54 12.00 6.05
CA SER A 87 -9.61 11.17 7.24
C SER A 87 -8.32 10.40 7.45
N GLN A 88 -7.98 10.16 8.70
CA GLN A 88 -6.81 9.36 9.07
C GLN A 88 -7.23 8.29 10.05
N PHE A 89 -7.07 7.05 9.63
CA PHE A 89 -7.30 5.87 10.45
C PHE A 89 -6.04 5.02 10.51
N HIS A 90 -5.85 4.30 11.60
CA HIS A 90 -4.76 3.34 11.73
C HIS A 90 -5.25 2.00 12.27
N LEU A 91 -4.47 0.97 12.03
CA LEU A 91 -4.71 -0.37 12.57
C LEU A 91 -3.98 -0.51 13.90
N ALA A 92 -4.74 -0.86 14.95
CA ALA A 92 -4.21 -1.21 16.26
C ALA A 92 -4.43 -2.69 16.51
N VAL A 93 -3.43 -3.36 17.09
CA VAL A 93 -3.57 -4.77 17.48
C VAL A 93 -4.47 -4.86 18.71
N SER A 94 -5.54 -5.64 18.63
CA SER A 94 -6.48 -5.90 19.71
C SER A 94 -6.66 -7.41 19.90
N GLY A 95 -5.87 -7.99 20.79
CA GLY A 95 -5.83 -9.45 20.96
C GLY A 95 -5.29 -10.15 19.71
N ALA A 96 -6.09 -11.04 19.13
CA ALA A 96 -5.77 -11.77 17.90
C ALA A 96 -6.27 -11.08 16.62
N THR A 97 -6.86 -9.88 16.73
CA THR A 97 -7.49 -9.15 15.63
C THR A 97 -6.94 -7.71 15.54
N TYR A 98 -7.26 -7.02 14.45
CA TYR A 98 -7.00 -5.60 14.31
C TYR A 98 -8.27 -4.79 14.59
N ALA A 99 -8.10 -3.67 15.30
CA ALA A 99 -9.12 -2.63 15.44
C ALA A 99 -8.72 -1.42 14.57
N ILE A 100 -9.71 -0.74 13.99
CA ILE A 100 -9.52 0.51 13.26
C ILE A 100 -9.76 1.66 14.23
N LEU A 101 -8.75 2.51 14.40
CA LEU A 101 -8.82 3.68 15.26
C LEU A 101 -8.54 4.96 14.46
N PRO A 102 -9.17 6.10 14.83
CA PRO A 102 -8.84 7.39 14.23
C PRO A 102 -7.42 7.82 14.63
N SER A 103 -6.68 8.41 13.73
CA SER A 103 -5.32 8.94 13.84
C SER A 103 -4.34 8.23 12.90
N SER A 104 -3.07 8.59 12.96
CA SER A 104 -1.95 7.90 12.31
C SER A 104 -1.13 7.10 13.31
N THR A 105 -0.33 6.16 12.84
CA THR A 105 0.63 5.42 13.65
C THR A 105 2.03 5.50 13.05
N SER A 106 3.05 5.43 13.89
CA SER A 106 4.44 5.46 13.44
C SER A 106 5.15 4.16 13.80
N THR A 107 6.02 3.71 12.90
CA THR A 107 6.88 2.55 13.11
C THR A 107 8.31 2.90 12.75
N MET A 108 9.26 2.33 13.48
CA MET A 108 10.70 2.50 13.22
C MET A 108 11.20 1.33 12.38
N MET A 109 11.80 1.61 11.22
CA MET A 109 12.49 0.62 10.39
C MET A 109 13.83 1.18 9.93
N GLU A 110 14.89 0.42 10.11
CA GLU A 110 16.26 0.80 9.73
C GLU A 110 16.69 2.17 10.26
N GLY A 111 16.29 2.51 11.50
CA GLY A 111 16.60 3.79 12.13
C GLY A 111 15.79 4.98 11.64
N LYS A 112 14.79 4.77 10.76
CA LYS A 112 13.88 5.81 10.27
C LYS A 112 12.47 5.62 10.79
N SER A 113 11.79 6.73 11.04
CA SER A 113 10.37 6.75 11.42
C SER A 113 9.50 6.83 10.17
N PHE A 114 8.55 5.91 10.05
CA PHE A 114 7.52 5.89 9.03
C PHE A 114 6.16 6.09 9.69
N THR A 115 5.50 7.19 9.35
CA THR A 115 4.13 7.45 9.78
C THR A 115 3.16 6.94 8.73
N ARG A 116 2.21 6.09 9.14
CA ARG A 116 1.25 5.45 8.24
C ARG A 116 -0.17 5.64 8.73
N TYR A 117 -1.07 5.82 7.79
CA TYR A 117 -2.51 5.92 8.01
C TYR A 117 -3.24 5.55 6.73
N PHE A 118 -4.53 5.36 6.81
CA PHE A 118 -5.38 5.22 5.65
C PHE A 118 -6.62 6.10 5.76
N SER A 119 -7.15 6.48 4.63
CA SER A 119 -8.44 7.15 4.49
C SER A 119 -9.44 6.22 3.83
N VAL A 120 -10.72 6.42 4.14
CA VAL A 120 -11.83 5.68 3.56
C VAL A 120 -12.83 6.67 2.99
N GLU A 121 -13.24 6.46 1.76
CA GLU A 121 -14.24 7.28 1.08
C GLU A 121 -15.37 6.40 0.56
N ASN A 122 -16.61 6.90 0.65
CA ASN A 122 -17.73 6.29 -0.04
C ASN A 122 -17.56 6.43 -1.54
N VAL A 123 -18.03 5.45 -2.28
CA VAL A 123 -17.97 5.44 -3.74
C VAL A 123 -19.37 5.71 -4.29
N ASN A 124 -19.46 6.60 -5.27
CA ASN A 124 -20.70 6.88 -6.01
C ASN A 124 -20.65 6.25 -7.40
N ARG A 125 -21.82 5.81 -7.88
CA ARG A 125 -21.99 5.31 -9.24
C ARG A 125 -23.03 6.12 -10.01
N ASP A 126 -22.79 6.28 -11.31
CA ASP A 126 -23.76 6.86 -12.25
C ASP A 126 -24.87 5.85 -12.62
N GLY A 127 -25.85 6.30 -13.41
CA GLY A 127 -26.94 5.43 -13.89
C GLY A 127 -26.49 4.27 -14.80
N SER A 128 -25.25 4.28 -15.26
CA SER A 128 -24.63 3.22 -16.06
C SER A 128 -23.76 2.26 -15.21
N GLY A 129 -23.65 2.52 -13.90
CA GLY A 129 -22.86 1.70 -12.96
C GLY A 129 -21.39 2.07 -12.91
N ASN A 130 -20.94 3.14 -13.57
CA ASN A 130 -19.55 3.58 -13.50
C ASN A 130 -19.30 4.36 -12.19
N ILE A 131 -18.10 4.21 -11.64
CA ILE A 131 -17.65 5.00 -10.50
C ILE A 131 -17.45 6.44 -10.94
N VAL A 132 -18.04 7.38 -10.19
CA VAL A 132 -17.95 8.82 -10.41
C VAL A 132 -17.47 9.52 -9.15
N GLU A 133 -16.65 10.57 -9.32
CA GLU A 133 -16.13 11.35 -8.18
C GLU A 133 -17.18 12.33 -7.62
N THR A 134 -18.08 12.79 -8.48
CA THR A 134 -19.13 13.76 -8.10
C THR A 134 -20.47 13.35 -8.68
N GLY A 135 -21.54 13.55 -7.92
CA GLY A 135 -22.89 13.13 -8.32
C GLY A 135 -23.10 11.61 -8.17
N GLY A 136 -24.11 11.09 -8.87
CA GLY A 136 -24.46 9.66 -8.78
C GLY A 136 -25.16 9.28 -7.46
N SER A 137 -25.28 7.98 -7.24
CA SER A 137 -25.81 7.38 -5.99
C SER A 137 -24.70 6.64 -5.27
N GLU A 138 -24.69 6.69 -3.94
CA GLU A 138 -23.72 5.95 -3.12
C GLU A 138 -23.86 4.44 -3.38
N ASP A 139 -22.72 3.78 -3.58
CA ASP A 139 -22.62 2.33 -3.67
C ASP A 139 -22.20 1.76 -2.29
N PRO A 140 -23.13 1.23 -1.50
CA PRO A 140 -22.83 0.70 -0.18
C PRO A 140 -21.97 -0.58 -0.23
N SER A 141 -21.76 -1.15 -1.42
CA SER A 141 -20.98 -2.35 -1.63
C SER A 141 -19.55 -2.07 -2.05
N THR A 142 -19.17 -0.80 -2.21
CA THR A 142 -17.82 -0.41 -2.60
C THR A 142 -17.31 0.73 -1.73
N GLN A 143 -16.08 0.62 -1.24
CA GLN A 143 -15.37 1.69 -0.52
C GLN A 143 -14.02 1.94 -1.19
N LYS A 144 -13.61 3.20 -1.29
CA LYS A 144 -12.28 3.58 -1.74
C LYS A 144 -11.37 3.76 -0.53
N VAL A 145 -10.28 3.04 -0.49
CA VAL A 145 -9.28 3.12 0.57
C VAL A 145 -7.98 3.62 0.00
N ALA A 146 -7.39 4.63 0.62
CA ALA A 146 -6.07 5.13 0.27
C ALA A 146 -5.15 5.02 1.49
N VAL A 147 -4.13 4.17 1.39
CA VAL A 147 -3.07 4.05 2.40
C VAL A 147 -1.95 5.02 2.09
N THR A 148 -1.56 5.81 3.08
CA THR A 148 -0.48 6.79 2.97
C THR A 148 0.62 6.46 3.98
N VAL A 149 1.85 6.48 3.50
CA VAL A 149 3.06 6.33 4.30
C VAL A 149 3.95 7.54 4.09
N ASN A 150 4.26 8.22 5.19
CA ASN A 150 5.14 9.40 5.22
C ASN A 150 6.44 9.05 5.94
N TRP A 151 7.57 9.58 5.46
CA TRP A 151 8.86 9.43 6.12
C TRP A 151 9.72 10.68 6.00
N GLU A 152 10.90 10.63 6.55
CA GLU A 152 11.86 11.74 6.61
C GLU A 152 11.99 12.54 5.30
N GLY A 153 12.04 13.87 5.39
CA GLY A 153 12.15 14.77 4.24
C GLY A 153 10.81 15.06 3.55
N ASN A 154 9.69 14.89 4.23
CA ASN A 154 8.34 15.14 3.69
C ASN A 154 8.01 14.26 2.48
N ARG A 155 8.64 13.09 2.41
CA ARG A 155 8.40 12.10 1.37
C ARG A 155 7.15 11.30 1.69
N THR A 156 6.34 11.09 0.69
CA THR A 156 5.03 10.42 0.83
C THR A 156 4.85 9.42 -0.29
N ILE A 157 4.28 8.27 0.03
CA ILE A 157 3.69 7.36 -0.94
C ILE A 157 2.24 7.10 -0.56
N SER A 158 1.38 7.04 -1.55
CA SER A 158 -0.02 6.66 -1.37
C SER A 158 -0.39 5.53 -2.34
N LYS A 159 -1.08 4.53 -1.82
CA LYS A 159 -1.68 3.44 -2.60
C LYS A 159 -3.18 3.44 -2.40
N THR A 160 -3.93 3.46 -3.50
CA THR A 160 -5.39 3.45 -3.48
C THR A 160 -5.92 2.12 -4.00
N GLN A 161 -6.94 1.60 -3.33
CA GLN A 161 -7.65 0.39 -3.72
C GLN A 161 -9.15 0.58 -3.51
N TYR A 162 -9.95 0.02 -4.43
CA TYR A 162 -11.38 -0.14 -4.21
C TYR A 162 -11.64 -1.50 -3.58
N LEU A 163 -12.28 -1.48 -2.42
CA LEU A 163 -12.71 -2.67 -1.71
C LEU A 163 -14.18 -2.92 -2.01
N THR A 164 -14.52 -4.16 -2.28
CA THR A 164 -15.91 -4.54 -2.56
C THR A 164 -16.36 -5.61 -1.60
N ARG A 165 -17.64 -5.56 -1.25
CA ARG A 165 -18.27 -6.53 -0.36
C ARG A 165 -18.45 -7.92 -0.95
N TYR A 166 -18.00 -8.15 -2.18
CA TYR A 166 -18.21 -9.37 -2.95
C TYR A 166 -17.85 -10.67 -2.19
N ARG A 167 -16.83 -10.64 -1.31
CA ARG A 167 -16.37 -11.84 -0.59
C ARG A 167 -17.14 -12.13 0.70
N ASN A 168 -17.91 -11.18 1.21
CA ASN A 168 -18.69 -11.35 2.46
C ASN A 168 -20.06 -12.02 2.24
N ILE A 169 -20.35 -12.51 1.05
CA ILE A 169 -21.57 -13.30 0.74
C ILE A 169 -21.32 -14.80 0.95
N SER A 170 -20.48 -15.18 1.88
CA SER A 170 -20.52 -16.58 2.32
C SER A 170 -21.60 -16.72 3.38
N PHE A 171 -22.75 -17.26 3.00
CA PHE A 171 -23.71 -17.81 3.92
C PHE A 171 -23.02 -18.95 4.67
N ILE A 172 -22.52 -18.68 5.85
CA ILE A 172 -22.12 -19.74 6.78
C ILE A 172 -23.41 -20.20 7.42
N GLN A 173 -24.08 -21.14 6.79
CA GLN A 173 -25.20 -21.83 7.43
C GLN A 173 -24.60 -22.80 8.43
N THR A 174 -24.59 -22.41 9.69
CA THR A 174 -24.07 -23.24 10.79
C THR A 174 -25.06 -24.28 11.31
N ASP A 175 -26.34 -24.17 10.90
CA ASP A 175 -27.43 -24.98 11.43
C ASP A 175 -28.06 -25.87 10.38
N TRP A 176 -27.33 -26.84 9.87
CA TRP A 176 -27.89 -27.88 8.99
C TRP A 176 -28.65 -28.98 9.74
N VAL A 177 -28.38 -29.17 11.01
CA VAL A 177 -28.82 -30.38 11.78
C VAL A 177 -29.60 -30.07 13.04
N GLY A 178 -30.14 -28.88 13.21
CA GLY A 178 -30.95 -28.59 14.37
C GLY A 178 -30.12 -28.29 15.61
N GLY A 179 -29.98 -26.97 15.92
CA GLY A 179 -29.53 -26.51 17.24
C GLY A 179 -30.69 -26.38 18.24
N PRO A 180 -30.39 -25.99 19.47
CA PRO A 180 -31.44 -25.69 20.45
C PRO A 180 -32.34 -24.58 19.88
N ASN A 181 -33.67 -24.83 19.82
CA ASN A 181 -34.75 -24.02 19.25
C ASN A 181 -35.02 -24.24 17.73
N GLN A 182 -34.55 -25.29 17.10
CA GLN A 182 -35.01 -25.68 15.79
C GLN A 182 -36.26 -26.56 15.86
N GLU A 183 -37.29 -26.09 15.18
CA GLU A 183 -38.46 -26.93 15.01
C GLU A 183 -38.25 -27.97 13.89
N SER A 184 -38.76 -29.16 14.10
CA SER A 184 -38.74 -30.21 13.07
C SER A 184 -39.44 -29.74 11.80
N PHE A 185 -38.91 -30.11 10.65
CA PHE A 185 -39.52 -29.83 9.34
C PHE A 185 -40.94 -30.43 9.34
N SER A 186 -41.96 -29.58 9.41
CA SER A 186 -43.34 -29.97 9.31
C SER A 186 -43.95 -29.44 8.03
N THR A 187 -44.58 -30.33 7.25
CA THR A 187 -45.28 -29.96 6.01
C THR A 187 -46.59 -29.24 6.22
N SER A 188 -47.06 -29.14 7.49
CA SER A 188 -48.36 -28.55 7.86
C SER A 188 -48.27 -27.15 8.45
N SER A 189 -47.08 -26.63 8.75
CA SER A 189 -46.90 -25.27 9.23
C SER A 189 -45.97 -24.48 8.30
N VAL A 190 -46.21 -23.16 8.20
CA VAL A 190 -45.34 -22.26 7.49
C VAL A 190 -43.92 -22.46 8.01
N ASN A 191 -43.01 -22.83 7.13
CA ASN A 191 -41.63 -23.03 7.50
C ASN A 191 -40.98 -21.68 7.85
N ASN A 192 -40.88 -21.39 9.12
CA ASN A 192 -40.29 -20.18 9.68
C ASN A 192 -38.87 -20.40 10.19
N LYS A 193 -38.18 -21.39 9.63
CA LYS A 193 -36.79 -21.73 10.01
C LYS A 193 -35.82 -20.55 9.94
N PHE A 194 -36.16 -19.56 9.13
CA PHE A 194 -35.40 -18.31 8.98
C PHE A 194 -36.04 -17.12 9.71
N SER A 195 -37.17 -17.31 10.39
CA SER A 195 -37.90 -16.22 11.03
C SER A 195 -37.20 -15.63 12.26
N SER A 196 -36.22 -16.33 12.83
CA SER A 196 -35.39 -15.84 13.92
C SER A 196 -34.15 -15.07 13.48
N SER A 197 -33.88 -15.01 12.18
CA SER A 197 -32.74 -14.29 11.65
C SER A 197 -33.03 -12.79 11.59
N THR A 198 -32.34 -12.00 12.39
CA THR A 198 -32.58 -10.54 12.50
C THR A 198 -32.21 -9.76 11.23
N ASN A 199 -31.46 -10.37 10.32
CA ASN A 199 -31.00 -9.74 9.08
C ASN A 199 -31.79 -10.19 7.83
N ILE A 200 -32.79 -11.08 7.97
CA ILE A 200 -33.61 -11.53 6.85
C ILE A 200 -35.04 -10.98 7.03
N ASN A 201 -35.47 -10.15 6.10
CA ASN A 201 -36.85 -9.70 6.06
C ASN A 201 -37.67 -10.61 5.14
N TYR A 202 -38.48 -11.48 5.73
CA TYR A 202 -39.35 -12.42 5.04
C TYR A 202 -40.80 -11.92 4.89
N THR A 203 -41.12 -10.73 5.41
CA THR A 203 -42.47 -10.14 5.34
C THR A 203 -42.80 -9.51 3.98
N ALA A 204 -41.83 -9.45 3.07
CA ALA A 204 -42.07 -8.96 1.72
C ALA A 204 -42.91 -9.98 0.93
N SER A 205 -44.11 -9.58 0.54
CA SER A 205 -45.14 -10.42 -0.11
C SER A 205 -44.83 -10.89 -1.54
N SER A 206 -43.62 -10.67 -2.06
CA SER A 206 -43.27 -10.88 -3.48
C SER A 206 -42.31 -12.06 -3.73
N GLY A 207 -42.08 -12.94 -2.76
CA GLY A 207 -41.17 -14.10 -2.92
C GLY A 207 -39.69 -13.71 -3.02
N VAL A 208 -39.34 -12.47 -2.74
CA VAL A 208 -37.96 -11.98 -2.71
C VAL A 208 -37.50 -11.90 -1.26
N ILE A 209 -36.42 -12.58 -0.97
CA ILE A 209 -35.75 -12.47 0.35
C ILE A 209 -34.93 -11.18 0.33
N LYS A 210 -35.29 -10.20 1.16
CA LYS A 210 -34.49 -9.02 1.42
C LYS A 210 -33.62 -9.27 2.64
N ILE A 211 -32.31 -9.22 2.45
CA ILE A 211 -31.34 -9.29 3.53
C ILE A 211 -31.11 -7.84 4.00
N GLN A 212 -31.45 -7.55 5.27
CA GLN A 212 -31.24 -6.24 5.87
C GLN A 212 -29.74 -6.04 6.21
N GLY A 213 -29.24 -4.85 5.95
CA GLY A 213 -27.83 -4.52 6.20
C GLY A 213 -26.93 -4.84 5.04
N TYR A 214 -27.50 -5.05 3.90
CA TYR A 214 -26.78 -5.24 2.65
C TYR A 214 -27.24 -4.23 1.62
#